data_95fec103580cc7181e4972f85ba2e281
#
_entry.id   95fec103580cc7181e4972f85ba2e281
#
_cell.length_a   1.000
_cell.length_b   1.000
_cell.length_c   1.000
_cell.angle_alpha   90.00
_cell.angle_beta   90.00
_cell.angle_gamma   90.00
#
_symmetry.space_group_name_H-M   'P 1'
#
loop_
_entity.id
_entity.type
_entity.pdbx_description
1 polymer ?
#
loop_
_entity_poly.entity_id
_entity_poly.type
_entity_poly.pdbx_seq_one_letter_code
_entity_poly.pdbx_strand_id
1 'polypeptide(L)'
;LADYYSAKGESPGRWVGSGLVGIDGLEAGEVVTAEQMKQLFGTGSHPLTGEPLGAAYKVYDNTGVDGFNAEVARRVRATGESRPPYDVLARMRSEVARERFVTEHGREPASARELSDALARYSRPRQTALAGFDLTFSPVKSVSALWALAPIEVAHAIEKAHDAAVADALAFIEREVLFTREGRNGARQVETRGLIATAFTHRDSRAGDPDLHTHVAMANKVQTLSGKWLSI
;
A
#
# COMPACT_ATOMS: atom_id res chain seq x y z
N LEU A 1 -3.03 8.81 1.48
CA LEU A 1 -2.45 7.92 2.52
C LEU A 1 -2.36 8.66 3.86
N ALA A 2 -1.67 9.83 3.94
CA ALA A 2 -1.54 10.57 5.20
C ALA A 2 -2.90 10.93 5.82
N ASP A 3 -3.86 11.40 5.02
CA ASP A 3 -5.21 11.72 5.48
C ASP A 3 -5.99 10.51 6.02
N TYR A 4 -5.66 9.31 5.52
CA TYR A 4 -6.26 8.06 6.00
C TYR A 4 -5.78 7.70 7.40
N TYR A 5 -4.50 7.97 7.69
CA TYR A 5 -3.86 7.62 8.96
C TYR A 5 -3.94 8.73 10.02
N SER A 6 -4.32 9.96 9.69
CA SER A 6 -4.42 11.09 10.62
C SER A 6 -5.83 11.66 10.79
N ALA A 7 -6.84 11.00 10.25
CA ALA A 7 -8.23 11.41 10.39
C ALA A 7 -8.70 11.26 11.85
N LYS A 8 -9.45 12.25 12.36
CA LYS A 8 -10.12 12.23 13.67
C LYS A 8 -9.29 12.51 14.93
N GLY A 9 -8.21 13.28 14.84
CA GLY A 9 -7.47 13.72 16.03
C GLY A 9 -6.57 12.64 16.64
N GLU A 10 -6.20 11.63 15.86
CA GLU A 10 -5.23 10.61 16.25
C GLU A 10 -3.82 11.17 16.29
N SER A 11 -2.92 10.45 16.98
CA SER A 11 -1.52 10.84 17.09
C SER A 11 -0.86 10.87 15.71
N PRO A 12 -0.04 11.89 15.41
CA PRO A 12 0.67 11.95 14.15
C PRO A 12 1.59 10.74 13.97
N GLY A 13 1.71 10.26 12.73
CA GLY A 13 2.63 9.18 12.38
C GLY A 13 4.08 9.57 12.69
N ARG A 14 4.90 8.56 12.96
CA ARG A 14 6.33 8.73 13.27
C ARG A 14 7.20 7.85 12.41
N TRP A 15 8.39 8.34 12.08
CA TRP A 15 9.42 7.59 11.38
C TRP A 15 9.98 6.48 12.26
N VAL A 16 10.11 5.27 11.70
CA VAL A 16 10.65 4.09 12.37
C VAL A 16 11.53 3.27 11.42
N GLY A 17 12.40 2.44 11.99
CA GLY A 17 13.27 1.53 11.27
C GLY A 17 14.72 1.97 11.22
N SER A 18 15.63 1.01 11.24
CA SER A 18 17.08 1.26 11.26
C SER A 18 17.62 1.77 9.91
N GLY A 19 16.89 1.54 8.80
CA GLY A 19 17.24 2.05 7.47
C GLY A 19 17.17 3.57 7.33
N LEU A 20 16.56 4.28 8.29
CA LEU A 20 16.57 5.75 8.32
C LEU A 20 17.98 6.34 8.36
N VAL A 21 18.97 5.61 8.85
CA VAL A 21 20.40 6.01 8.77
C VAL A 21 20.87 6.31 7.34
N GLY A 22 20.18 5.79 6.34
CA GLY A 22 20.44 6.09 4.92
C GLY A 22 19.67 7.29 4.37
N ILE A 23 18.85 7.95 5.18
CA ILE A 23 18.04 9.12 4.81
C ILE A 23 18.54 10.34 5.59
N ASP A 24 19.37 11.13 4.95
CA ASP A 24 19.96 12.31 5.60
C ASP A 24 18.87 13.28 6.10
N GLY A 25 19.00 13.70 7.36
CA GLY A 25 18.10 14.67 8.00
C GLY A 25 16.79 14.09 8.54
N LEU A 26 16.64 12.75 8.59
CA LEU A 26 15.51 12.09 9.26
C LEU A 26 15.98 11.18 10.39
N GLU A 27 15.29 11.27 11.52
CA GLU A 27 15.56 10.43 12.68
C GLU A 27 14.30 9.61 13.09
N ALA A 28 14.54 8.45 13.71
CA ALA A 28 13.46 7.66 14.26
C ALA A 28 12.73 8.44 15.37
N GLY A 29 11.40 8.34 15.36
CA GLY A 29 10.53 9.06 16.31
C GLY A 29 10.08 10.45 15.84
N GLU A 30 10.68 11.03 14.81
CA GLU A 30 10.20 12.29 14.22
C GLU A 30 8.81 12.12 13.60
N VAL A 31 8.04 13.21 13.62
CA VAL A 31 6.69 13.24 13.05
C VAL A 31 6.79 13.22 11.53
N VAL A 32 6.02 12.33 10.90
CA VAL A 32 5.92 12.25 9.44
C VAL A 32 4.90 13.24 8.90
N THR A 33 5.22 13.90 7.79
CA THR A 33 4.30 14.79 7.08
C THR A 33 3.68 14.12 5.85
N ALA A 34 2.52 14.64 5.40
CA ALA A 34 1.86 14.17 4.19
C ALA A 34 2.77 14.28 2.95
N GLU A 35 3.56 15.35 2.84
CA GLU A 35 4.48 15.52 1.72
C GLU A 35 5.62 14.51 1.75
N GLN A 36 6.19 14.22 2.91
CA GLN A 36 7.20 13.18 3.08
C GLN A 36 6.67 11.80 2.68
N MET A 37 5.42 11.46 3.10
CA MET A 37 4.74 10.23 2.67
C MET A 37 4.56 10.17 1.16
N LYS A 38 4.17 11.28 0.54
CA LYS A 38 4.00 11.37 -0.92
C LYS A 38 5.33 11.20 -1.66
N GLN A 39 6.42 11.78 -1.18
CA GLN A 39 7.75 11.61 -1.77
C GLN A 39 8.21 10.15 -1.68
N LEU A 40 8.16 9.54 -0.51
CA LEU A 40 8.67 8.19 -0.33
C LEU A 40 7.77 7.13 -1.00
N PHE A 41 6.48 7.13 -0.71
CA PHE A 41 5.54 6.09 -1.19
C PHE A 41 4.92 6.41 -2.54
N GLY A 42 4.87 7.69 -2.95
CA GLY A 42 4.34 8.08 -4.26
C GLY A 42 5.36 7.95 -5.38
N THR A 43 6.59 8.40 -5.15
CA THR A 43 7.62 8.48 -6.18
C THR A 43 8.87 7.63 -5.92
N GLY A 44 9.07 7.15 -4.69
CA GLY A 44 10.27 6.44 -4.27
C GLY A 44 11.48 7.36 -4.09
N SER A 45 11.20 8.60 -3.68
CA SER A 45 12.19 9.65 -3.51
C SER A 45 12.49 9.93 -2.04
N HIS A 46 13.59 10.61 -1.80
CA HIS A 46 14.02 11.08 -0.49
C HIS A 46 12.93 12.01 0.11
N PRO A 47 12.44 11.72 1.33
CA PRO A 47 11.30 12.44 1.90
C PRO A 47 11.46 13.94 2.05
N LEU A 48 12.70 14.43 2.25
CA LEU A 48 12.98 15.85 2.44
C LEU A 48 13.43 16.57 1.16
N THR A 49 14.30 15.94 0.37
CA THR A 49 14.91 16.60 -0.80
C THR A 49 14.18 16.30 -2.10
N GLY A 50 13.38 15.21 -2.17
CA GLY A 50 12.74 14.75 -3.39
C GLY A 50 13.70 14.05 -4.37
N GLU A 51 14.97 13.86 -4.01
CA GLU A 51 15.94 13.16 -4.84
C GLU A 51 15.57 11.65 -4.97
N PRO A 52 15.76 11.03 -6.14
CA PRO A 52 15.41 9.63 -6.33
C PRO A 52 16.21 8.70 -5.42
N LEU A 53 15.56 7.82 -4.69
CA LEU A 53 16.17 6.70 -3.98
C LEU A 53 16.29 5.50 -4.93
N GLY A 54 17.31 5.54 -5.79
CA GLY A 54 17.52 4.53 -6.83
C GLY A 54 16.51 4.60 -7.98
N ALA A 55 16.11 3.46 -8.54
CA ALA A 55 15.16 3.44 -9.65
C ALA A 55 13.77 3.93 -9.20
N ALA A 56 13.16 4.84 -9.94
CA ALA A 56 11.80 5.30 -9.69
C ALA A 56 10.79 4.14 -9.73
N TYR A 57 9.65 4.31 -9.04
CA TYR A 57 8.55 3.35 -9.17
C TYR A 57 8.02 3.31 -10.60
N LYS A 58 7.77 2.10 -11.09
CA LYS A 58 7.32 1.90 -12.46
C LYS A 58 5.92 2.49 -12.66
N VAL A 59 5.79 3.37 -13.64
CA VAL A 59 4.50 3.88 -14.09
C VAL A 59 3.93 2.92 -15.14
N TYR A 60 2.70 2.47 -14.92
CA TYR A 60 1.99 1.57 -15.85
C TYR A 60 0.90 2.33 -16.59
N ASP A 61 0.82 2.13 -17.88
CA ASP A 61 -0.33 2.62 -18.67
C ASP A 61 -1.55 1.74 -18.40
N ASN A 62 -2.51 2.30 -17.70
CA ASN A 62 -3.81 1.70 -17.41
C ASN A 62 -4.97 2.36 -18.18
N THR A 63 -4.70 3.29 -19.10
CA THR A 63 -5.72 4.06 -19.82
C THR A 63 -6.77 3.15 -20.46
N GLY A 64 -6.32 2.05 -21.05
CA GLY A 64 -7.19 1.05 -21.64
C GLY A 64 -8.14 0.39 -20.64
N VAL A 65 -7.63 -0.02 -19.49
CA VAL A 65 -8.43 -0.65 -18.43
C VAL A 65 -9.38 0.36 -17.79
N ASP A 66 -8.90 1.57 -17.55
CA ASP A 66 -9.70 2.63 -16.93
C ASP A 66 -10.86 3.05 -17.85
N GLY A 67 -10.62 3.20 -19.15
CA GLY A 67 -11.66 3.48 -20.13
C GLY A 67 -12.72 2.36 -20.23
N PHE A 68 -12.28 1.10 -20.20
CA PHE A 68 -13.21 -0.04 -20.17
C PHE A 68 -14.08 -0.02 -18.92
N ASN A 69 -13.47 0.12 -17.76
CA ASN A 69 -14.19 0.13 -16.48
C ASN A 69 -15.13 1.35 -16.35
N ALA A 70 -14.72 2.52 -16.83
CA ALA A 70 -15.56 3.71 -16.86
C ALA A 70 -16.82 3.52 -17.71
N GLU A 71 -16.69 2.90 -18.89
CA GLU A 71 -17.82 2.61 -19.77
C GLU A 71 -18.78 1.58 -19.15
N VAL A 72 -18.26 0.49 -18.56
CA VAL A 72 -19.10 -0.48 -17.83
C VAL A 72 -19.83 0.22 -16.67
N ALA A 73 -19.14 1.04 -15.89
CA ALA A 73 -19.73 1.78 -14.77
C ALA A 73 -20.81 2.78 -15.26
N ARG A 74 -20.62 3.41 -16.41
CA ARG A 74 -21.63 4.27 -17.04
C ARG A 74 -22.91 3.51 -17.38
N ARG A 75 -22.77 2.30 -17.95
CA ARG A 75 -23.92 1.44 -18.29
C ARG A 75 -24.64 0.96 -17.04
N VAL A 76 -23.90 0.54 -16.02
CA VAL A 76 -24.49 0.16 -14.73
C VAL A 76 -25.30 1.30 -14.14
N ARG A 77 -24.77 2.52 -14.12
CA ARG A 77 -25.54 3.69 -13.63
C ARG A 77 -26.82 3.96 -14.43
N ALA A 78 -26.80 3.70 -15.74
CA ALA A 78 -27.98 3.89 -16.60
C ALA A 78 -29.12 2.91 -16.31
N THR A 79 -28.86 1.79 -15.63
CA THR A 79 -29.94 0.86 -15.18
C THR A 79 -30.69 1.35 -13.95
N GLY A 80 -30.16 2.33 -13.22
CA GLY A 80 -30.71 2.77 -11.92
C GLY A 80 -30.40 1.81 -10.75
N GLU A 81 -29.71 0.70 -11.01
CA GLU A 81 -29.35 -0.28 -9.99
C GLU A 81 -27.92 -0.01 -9.48
N SER A 82 -27.74 -0.04 -8.15
CA SER A 82 -26.41 0.10 -7.54
C SER A 82 -25.57 -1.18 -7.70
N ARG A 83 -26.22 -2.35 -7.82
CA ARG A 83 -25.62 -3.67 -8.00
C ARG A 83 -26.47 -4.54 -8.93
N PRO A 84 -26.24 -4.51 -10.23
CA PRO A 84 -26.96 -5.41 -11.14
C PRO A 84 -26.58 -6.88 -10.89
N PRO A 85 -27.47 -7.84 -11.22
CA PRO A 85 -27.18 -9.27 -11.17
C PRO A 85 -25.91 -9.62 -11.95
N TYR A 86 -25.25 -10.70 -11.51
CA TYR A 86 -23.95 -11.09 -12.09
C TYR A 86 -24.00 -11.33 -13.60
N ASP A 87 -25.05 -12.01 -14.08
CA ASP A 87 -25.27 -12.31 -15.50
C ASP A 87 -25.50 -11.04 -16.34
N VAL A 88 -26.22 -10.06 -15.78
CA VAL A 88 -26.44 -8.75 -16.40
C VAL A 88 -25.10 -8.00 -16.52
N LEU A 89 -24.33 -7.96 -15.44
CA LEU A 89 -23.01 -7.33 -15.44
C LEU A 89 -22.04 -8.02 -16.40
N ALA A 90 -22.03 -9.36 -16.45
CA ALA A 90 -21.19 -10.14 -17.37
C ALA A 90 -21.53 -9.85 -18.82
N ARG A 91 -22.82 -9.74 -19.16
CA ARG A 91 -23.29 -9.37 -20.50
C ARG A 91 -22.82 -7.97 -20.88
N MET A 92 -23.06 -6.99 -20.01
CA MET A 92 -22.59 -5.60 -20.24
C MET A 92 -21.10 -5.53 -20.51
N ARG A 93 -20.29 -6.26 -19.74
CA ARG A 93 -18.84 -6.31 -19.94
C ARG A 93 -18.46 -6.92 -21.29
N SER A 94 -19.15 -7.98 -21.71
CA SER A 94 -18.92 -8.60 -23.01
C SER A 94 -19.31 -7.67 -24.18
N GLU A 95 -20.40 -6.93 -24.04
CA GLU A 95 -20.83 -5.94 -25.03
C GLU A 95 -19.81 -4.81 -25.18
N VAL A 96 -19.36 -4.23 -24.05
CA VAL A 96 -18.32 -3.18 -24.06
C VAL A 96 -17.02 -3.71 -24.67
N ALA A 97 -16.63 -4.95 -24.35
CA ALA A 97 -15.43 -5.55 -24.92
C ALA A 97 -15.54 -5.75 -26.44
N ARG A 98 -16.73 -6.17 -26.93
CA ARG A 98 -17.01 -6.34 -28.36
C ARG A 98 -16.93 -5.01 -29.09
N GLU A 99 -17.62 -3.98 -28.61
CA GLU A 99 -17.63 -2.65 -29.24
C GLU A 99 -16.23 -2.06 -29.32
N ARG A 100 -15.47 -2.21 -28.25
CA ARG A 100 -14.09 -1.76 -28.20
C ARG A 100 -13.22 -2.53 -29.18
N PHE A 101 -13.38 -3.85 -29.25
CA PHE A 101 -12.67 -4.69 -30.22
C PHE A 101 -12.94 -4.22 -31.66
N VAL A 102 -14.22 -3.96 -31.99
CA VAL A 102 -14.60 -3.45 -33.31
C VAL A 102 -13.95 -2.10 -33.59
N THR A 103 -13.93 -1.20 -32.62
CA THR A 103 -13.29 0.10 -32.73
C THR A 103 -11.77 -0.02 -32.98
N GLU A 104 -11.11 -0.94 -32.31
CA GLU A 104 -9.64 -1.13 -32.41
C GLU A 104 -9.24 -1.89 -33.70
N HIS A 105 -10.05 -2.86 -34.13
CA HIS A 105 -9.68 -3.78 -35.22
C HIS A 105 -10.46 -3.60 -36.51
N GLY A 106 -11.51 -2.76 -36.51
CA GLY A 106 -12.37 -2.52 -37.68
C GLY A 106 -13.23 -3.72 -38.11
N ARG A 107 -13.32 -4.76 -37.25
CA ARG A 107 -14.08 -5.99 -37.53
C ARG A 107 -14.66 -6.58 -36.25
N GLU A 108 -15.69 -7.42 -36.43
CA GLU A 108 -16.21 -8.24 -35.31
C GLU A 108 -15.21 -9.33 -34.88
N PRO A 109 -15.23 -9.76 -33.60
CA PRO A 109 -14.49 -10.94 -33.16
C PRO A 109 -14.91 -12.18 -33.97
N ALA A 110 -13.94 -12.91 -34.49
CA ALA A 110 -14.20 -14.08 -35.33
C ALA A 110 -14.73 -15.30 -34.55
N SER A 111 -14.59 -15.32 -33.23
CA SER A 111 -15.05 -16.40 -32.37
C SER A 111 -15.35 -15.93 -30.94
N ALA A 112 -16.10 -16.75 -30.21
CA ALA A 112 -16.34 -16.52 -28.78
C ALA A 112 -15.03 -16.49 -27.97
N ARG A 113 -14.02 -17.26 -28.39
CA ARG A 113 -12.69 -17.25 -27.76
C ARG A 113 -11.99 -15.90 -27.96
N GLU A 114 -11.98 -15.36 -29.16
CA GLU A 114 -11.38 -14.06 -29.44
C GLU A 114 -12.03 -12.93 -28.63
N LEU A 115 -13.37 -12.97 -28.48
CA LEU A 115 -14.09 -12.04 -27.62
C LEU A 115 -13.70 -12.23 -26.14
N SER A 116 -13.57 -13.47 -25.68
CA SER A 116 -13.16 -13.77 -24.30
C SER A 116 -11.74 -13.27 -24.02
N ASP A 117 -10.82 -13.48 -24.96
CA ASP A 117 -9.43 -13.00 -24.84
C ASP A 117 -9.37 -11.46 -24.83
N ALA A 118 -10.19 -10.80 -25.65
CA ALA A 118 -10.34 -9.34 -25.65
C ALA A 118 -10.91 -8.83 -24.32
N LEU A 119 -11.96 -9.46 -23.82
CA LEU A 119 -12.56 -9.13 -22.53
C LEU A 119 -11.52 -9.27 -21.39
N ALA A 120 -10.78 -10.37 -21.36
CA ALA A 120 -9.73 -10.58 -20.35
C ALA A 120 -8.65 -9.49 -20.42
N ARG A 121 -8.23 -9.08 -21.62
CA ARG A 121 -7.25 -8.00 -21.84
C ARG A 121 -7.76 -6.65 -21.36
N TYR A 122 -9.00 -6.26 -21.72
CA TYR A 122 -9.57 -4.97 -21.36
C TYR A 122 -9.95 -4.86 -19.88
N SER A 123 -10.33 -5.97 -19.28
CA SER A 123 -10.77 -6.04 -17.87
C SER A 123 -9.70 -6.54 -16.89
N ARG A 124 -8.45 -6.62 -17.32
CA ARG A 124 -7.35 -6.99 -16.45
C ARG A 124 -7.28 -6.07 -15.21
N PRO A 125 -6.78 -6.53 -14.07
CA PRO A 125 -6.50 -5.66 -12.94
C PRO A 125 -5.56 -4.51 -13.35
N ARG A 126 -5.77 -3.32 -12.76
CA ARG A 126 -4.82 -2.22 -12.92
C ARG A 126 -3.45 -2.66 -12.44
N GLN A 127 -2.43 -2.35 -13.20
CA GLN A 127 -1.05 -2.53 -12.79
C GLN A 127 -0.60 -1.30 -12.00
N THR A 128 -0.06 -1.54 -10.81
CA THR A 128 0.53 -0.50 -9.97
C THR A 128 1.89 -0.94 -9.49
N ALA A 129 2.79 0.00 -9.29
CA ALA A 129 4.04 -0.31 -8.60
C ALA A 129 3.76 -0.66 -7.15
N LEU A 130 4.50 -1.59 -6.60
CA LEU A 130 4.49 -1.87 -5.18
C LEU A 130 5.34 -0.80 -4.48
N ALA A 131 4.67 0.16 -3.86
CA ALA A 131 5.33 1.27 -3.17
C ALA A 131 5.78 0.91 -1.75
N GLY A 132 5.11 -0.06 -1.12
CA GLY A 132 5.40 -0.49 0.23
C GLY A 132 4.43 -1.55 0.72
N PHE A 133 4.56 -1.89 1.98
CA PHE A 133 3.74 -2.87 2.69
C PHE A 133 3.13 -2.21 3.92
N ASP A 134 1.89 -2.54 4.23
CA ASP A 134 1.23 -2.13 5.47
C ASP A 134 1.22 -3.33 6.43
N LEU A 135 1.94 -3.20 7.54
CA LEU A 135 1.97 -4.18 8.61
C LEU A 135 1.09 -3.68 9.74
N THR A 136 0.08 -4.45 10.11
CA THR A 136 -0.82 -4.10 11.21
C THR A 136 -0.53 -4.94 12.44
N PHE A 137 -0.23 -4.27 13.53
CA PHE A 137 0.03 -4.88 14.84
C PHE A 137 -1.14 -4.59 15.78
N SER A 138 -1.81 -5.62 16.26
CA SER A 138 -2.93 -5.51 17.19
C SER A 138 -2.76 -6.47 18.36
N PRO A 139 -2.90 -6.02 19.61
CA PRO A 139 -3.07 -6.94 20.73
C PRO A 139 -4.43 -7.65 20.63
N VAL A 140 -4.61 -8.70 21.42
CA VAL A 140 -5.92 -9.36 21.51
C VAL A 140 -6.98 -8.40 22.02
N LYS A 141 -8.25 -8.55 21.57
CA LYS A 141 -9.35 -7.60 21.86
C LYS A 141 -9.56 -7.32 23.34
N SER A 142 -9.33 -8.33 24.21
CA SER A 142 -9.42 -8.14 25.67
C SER A 142 -8.41 -7.12 26.22
N VAL A 143 -7.24 -7.00 25.61
CA VAL A 143 -6.24 -5.98 25.98
C VAL A 143 -6.70 -4.60 25.55
N SER A 144 -7.25 -4.44 24.37
CA SER A 144 -7.84 -3.17 23.92
C SER A 144 -9.03 -2.75 24.80
N ALA A 145 -9.86 -3.70 25.20
CA ALA A 145 -10.97 -3.43 26.13
C ALA A 145 -10.46 -3.02 27.53
N LEU A 146 -9.45 -3.72 28.07
CA LEU A 146 -8.82 -3.35 29.34
C LEU A 146 -8.18 -1.96 29.24
N TRP A 147 -7.44 -1.69 28.18
CA TRP A 147 -6.82 -0.38 27.95
C TRP A 147 -7.84 0.77 27.98
N ALA A 148 -9.01 0.58 27.35
CA ALA A 148 -10.04 1.61 27.27
C ALA A 148 -10.80 1.87 28.60
N LEU A 149 -10.86 0.87 29.49
CA LEU A 149 -11.60 0.93 30.74
C LEU A 149 -10.74 1.11 31.98
N ALA A 150 -9.42 0.93 31.85
CA ALA A 150 -8.49 0.96 32.97
C ALA A 150 -8.16 2.41 33.41
N PRO A 151 -7.65 2.59 34.65
CA PRO A 151 -7.02 3.85 35.04
C PRO A 151 -5.90 4.26 34.08
N ILE A 152 -5.68 5.56 33.97
CA ILE A 152 -4.76 6.14 32.97
C ILE A 152 -3.34 5.57 33.04
N GLU A 153 -2.85 5.26 34.24
CA GLU A 153 -1.51 4.69 34.45
C GLU A 153 -1.40 3.27 33.83
N VAL A 154 -2.49 2.48 33.95
CA VAL A 154 -2.56 1.15 33.35
C VAL A 154 -2.70 1.25 31.82
N ALA A 155 -3.54 2.18 31.34
CA ALA A 155 -3.68 2.43 29.90
C ALA A 155 -2.35 2.82 29.26
N HIS A 156 -1.58 3.74 29.86
CA HIS A 156 -0.25 4.11 29.40
C HIS A 156 0.76 2.95 29.46
N ALA A 157 0.68 2.09 30.50
CA ALA A 157 1.53 0.91 30.56
C ALA A 157 1.25 -0.08 29.42
N ILE A 158 -0.02 -0.24 29.06
CA ILE A 158 -0.43 -1.09 27.92
C ILE A 158 0.05 -0.48 26.60
N GLU A 159 -0.12 0.83 26.38
CA GLU A 159 0.39 1.51 25.17
C GLU A 159 1.91 1.33 25.05
N LYS A 160 2.65 1.57 26.11
CA LYS A 160 4.11 1.38 26.13
C LYS A 160 4.53 -0.06 25.84
N ALA A 161 3.82 -1.04 26.38
CA ALA A 161 4.08 -2.45 26.10
C ALA A 161 3.76 -2.80 24.62
N HIS A 162 2.69 -2.24 24.08
CA HIS A 162 2.35 -2.39 22.65
C HIS A 162 3.43 -1.78 21.75
N ASP A 163 3.88 -0.56 22.03
CA ASP A 163 4.94 0.11 21.26
C ASP A 163 6.25 -0.69 21.29
N ALA A 164 6.61 -1.24 22.47
CA ALA A 164 7.79 -2.10 22.61
C ALA A 164 7.65 -3.39 21.78
N ALA A 165 6.48 -4.03 21.80
CA ALA A 165 6.22 -5.23 21.00
C ALA A 165 6.29 -4.95 19.49
N VAL A 166 5.78 -3.80 19.03
CA VAL A 166 5.92 -3.37 17.64
C VAL A 166 7.39 -3.17 17.28
N ALA A 167 8.15 -2.48 18.11
CA ALA A 167 9.59 -2.26 17.90
C ALA A 167 10.37 -3.58 17.82
N ASP A 168 10.10 -4.53 18.72
CA ASP A 168 10.73 -5.85 18.73
C ASP A 168 10.39 -6.65 17.46
N ALA A 169 9.12 -6.59 17.00
CA ALA A 169 8.70 -7.25 15.77
C ALA A 169 9.39 -6.65 14.53
N LEU A 170 9.53 -5.32 14.47
CA LEU A 170 10.25 -4.66 13.39
C LEU A 170 11.73 -5.01 13.39
N ALA A 171 12.38 -5.04 14.56
CA ALA A 171 13.77 -5.46 14.69
C ALA A 171 13.98 -6.93 14.28
N PHE A 172 13.02 -7.81 14.56
CA PHE A 172 13.02 -9.19 14.07
C PHE A 172 12.93 -9.24 12.54
N ILE A 173 12.03 -8.48 11.92
CA ILE A 173 11.89 -8.41 10.47
C ILE A 173 13.19 -7.92 9.83
N GLU A 174 13.82 -6.88 10.37
CA GLU A 174 15.08 -6.34 9.85
C GLU A 174 16.21 -7.36 9.89
N ARG A 175 16.29 -8.12 10.96
CA ARG A 175 17.37 -9.08 11.18
C ARG A 175 17.19 -10.39 10.40
N GLU A 176 15.96 -10.91 10.32
CA GLU A 176 15.71 -12.28 9.84
C GLU A 176 15.07 -12.34 8.45
N VAL A 177 14.39 -11.28 8.01
CA VAL A 177 13.52 -11.33 6.84
C VAL A 177 13.90 -10.29 5.79
N LEU A 178 14.43 -9.14 6.21
CA LEU A 178 14.67 -8.01 5.33
C LEU A 178 15.98 -8.18 4.55
N PHE A 179 15.87 -8.45 3.27
CA PHE A 179 16.97 -8.47 2.32
C PHE A 179 16.52 -7.92 0.97
N THR A 180 17.46 -7.62 0.10
CA THR A 180 17.17 -7.30 -1.29
C THR A 180 18.02 -8.16 -2.23
N ARG A 181 17.80 -8.00 -3.53
CA ARG A 181 18.51 -8.75 -4.55
C ARG A 181 19.18 -7.83 -5.55
N GLU A 182 20.39 -8.19 -5.98
CA GLU A 182 21.10 -7.47 -7.02
C GLU A 182 21.73 -8.41 -8.06
N GLY A 183 22.30 -7.81 -9.13
CA GLY A 183 22.87 -8.54 -10.24
C GLY A 183 21.84 -8.91 -11.30
N ARG A 184 22.30 -9.64 -12.34
CA ARG A 184 21.44 -10.06 -13.45
C ARG A 184 20.32 -10.97 -12.92
N ASN A 185 19.05 -10.58 -13.15
CA ASN A 185 17.85 -11.29 -12.68
C ASN A 185 17.77 -11.45 -11.15
N GLY A 186 18.39 -10.56 -10.36
CA GLY A 186 18.35 -10.65 -8.90
C GLY A 186 19.04 -11.89 -8.33
N ALA A 187 20.11 -12.35 -8.98
CA ALA A 187 20.78 -13.61 -8.63
C ALA A 187 21.46 -13.59 -7.26
N ARG A 188 21.82 -12.42 -6.74
CA ARG A 188 22.53 -12.30 -5.45
C ARG A 188 21.65 -11.62 -4.41
N GLN A 189 21.40 -12.32 -3.32
CA GLN A 189 20.81 -11.75 -2.12
C GLN A 189 21.84 -10.91 -1.38
N VAL A 190 21.45 -9.73 -0.91
CA VAL A 190 22.33 -8.80 -0.20
C VAL A 190 21.61 -8.22 1.02
N GLU A 191 22.40 -7.94 2.05
CA GLU A 191 21.96 -7.31 3.28
C GLU A 191 21.62 -5.82 3.07
N THR A 192 20.74 -5.31 3.91
CA THR A 192 20.29 -3.93 3.90
C THR A 192 20.66 -3.22 5.20
N ARG A 193 20.59 -1.89 5.19
CA ARG A 193 20.76 -1.07 6.40
C ARG A 193 19.56 -1.10 7.34
N GLY A 194 18.48 -1.74 6.93
CA GLY A 194 17.24 -1.84 7.65
C GLY A 194 16.05 -1.30 6.86
N LEU A 195 14.87 -1.38 7.46
CA LEU A 195 13.64 -0.87 6.87
C LEU A 195 13.50 0.65 7.06
N ILE A 196 12.74 1.28 6.15
CA ILE A 196 12.30 2.66 6.25
C ILE A 196 10.79 2.62 6.31
N ALA A 197 10.22 3.07 7.42
CA ALA A 197 8.79 2.98 7.63
C ALA A 197 8.25 4.15 8.46
N THR A 198 6.92 4.24 8.47
CA THR A 198 6.18 5.17 9.30
C THR A 198 5.14 4.41 10.12
N ALA A 199 5.07 4.66 11.41
CA ALA A 199 4.14 4.03 12.34
C ALA A 199 3.01 4.99 12.70
N PHE A 200 1.77 4.49 12.67
CA PHE A 200 0.54 5.21 13.01
C PHE A 200 -0.24 4.39 14.02
N THR A 201 -0.37 4.88 15.24
CA THR A 201 -1.12 4.19 16.29
C THR A 201 -2.54 4.71 16.34
N HIS A 202 -3.50 3.81 16.20
CA HIS A 202 -4.93 4.04 16.25
C HIS A 202 -5.51 3.45 17.52
N ARG A 203 -6.61 4.03 18.00
CA ARG A 203 -7.24 3.69 19.27
C ARG A 203 -8.65 3.14 19.13
N ASP A 204 -9.25 3.30 17.95
CA ASP A 204 -10.60 2.85 17.66
C ASP A 204 -10.68 2.05 16.36
N SER A 205 -11.67 1.17 16.28
CA SER A 205 -12.03 0.50 15.04
C SER A 205 -12.86 1.44 14.14
N ARG A 206 -13.11 1.03 12.89
CA ARG A 206 -14.02 1.75 11.98
C ARG A 206 -15.46 1.87 12.54
N ALA A 207 -15.85 0.99 13.45
CA ALA A 207 -17.15 1.01 14.11
C ALA A 207 -17.16 1.89 15.39
N GLY A 208 -16.00 2.41 15.79
CA GLY A 208 -15.85 3.23 17.00
C GLY A 208 -15.65 2.43 18.29
N ASP A 209 -15.37 1.12 18.19
CA ASP A 209 -15.03 0.31 19.34
C ASP A 209 -13.54 0.54 19.74
N PRO A 210 -13.20 0.42 21.04
CA PRO A 210 -11.82 0.42 21.49
C PRO A 210 -10.99 -0.65 20.76
N ASP A 211 -9.93 -0.24 20.07
CA ASP A 211 -9.10 -1.12 19.25
C ASP A 211 -7.70 -0.54 19.10
N LEU A 212 -6.87 -0.79 20.10
CA LEU A 212 -5.48 -0.35 20.08
C LEU A 212 -4.72 -1.13 19.01
N HIS A 213 -4.23 -0.44 17.98
CA HIS A 213 -3.42 -1.07 16.94
C HIS A 213 -2.48 -0.06 16.28
N THR A 214 -1.41 -0.58 15.68
CA THR A 214 -0.43 0.25 14.98
C THR A 214 -0.27 -0.24 13.55
N HIS A 215 -0.50 0.65 12.59
CA HIS A 215 -0.11 0.46 11.20
C HIS A 215 1.34 0.90 11.00
N VAL A 216 2.13 0.05 10.38
CA VAL A 216 3.49 0.38 9.96
C VAL A 216 3.57 0.30 8.45
N ALA A 217 3.56 1.47 7.81
CA ALA A 217 3.77 1.58 6.37
C ALA A 217 5.27 1.48 6.08
N MET A 218 5.71 0.32 5.62
CA MET A 218 7.10 0.02 5.25
C MET A 218 7.32 0.31 3.77
N ALA A 219 8.30 1.16 3.44
CA ALA A 219 8.61 1.49 2.06
C ALA A 219 9.24 0.31 1.32
N ASN A 220 8.88 0.13 0.04
CA ASN A 220 9.57 -0.80 -0.86
C ASN A 220 10.86 -0.16 -1.41
N LYS A 221 11.66 0.39 -0.49
CA LYS A 221 12.97 1.01 -0.72
C LYS A 221 13.88 0.66 0.42
N VAL A 222 15.03 0.08 0.10
CA VAL A 222 16.08 -0.25 1.07
C VAL A 222 17.44 0.16 0.54
N GLN A 223 18.32 0.58 1.44
CA GLN A 223 19.71 0.84 1.10
C GLN A 223 20.57 -0.39 1.47
N THR A 224 21.34 -0.88 0.52
CA THR A 224 22.34 -1.94 0.79
C THR A 224 23.47 -1.40 1.67
N LEU A 225 24.24 -2.27 2.29
CA LEU A 225 25.45 -1.87 3.06
C LEU A 225 26.48 -1.14 2.18
N SER A 226 26.48 -1.37 0.86
CA SER A 226 27.32 -0.63 -0.10
C SER A 226 26.74 0.74 -0.52
N GLY A 227 25.61 1.17 0.04
CA GLY A 227 24.99 2.48 -0.23
C GLY A 227 24.05 2.50 -1.44
N LYS A 228 23.80 1.37 -2.09
CA LYS A 228 22.93 1.30 -3.27
C LYS A 228 21.46 1.19 -2.87
N TRP A 229 20.59 1.98 -3.49
CA TRP A 229 19.13 1.91 -3.29
C TRP A 229 18.48 0.88 -4.20
N LEU A 230 17.69 -0.02 -3.60
CA LEU A 230 16.98 -1.10 -4.29
C LEU A 230 15.56 -1.26 -3.71
N SER A 231 14.74 -2.09 -4.37
CA SER A 231 13.47 -2.57 -3.80
C SER A 231 13.68 -3.84 -2.97
N ILE A 232 12.75 -4.12 -2.08
CA ILE A 232 12.71 -5.35 -1.28
C ILE A 232 12.36 -6.54 -2.16
#